data_9ace3485b89673fff4eae1a90460cbbb
#
_entry.id   9ace3485b89673fff4eae1a90460cbbb
#
_cell.length_a   1.000
_cell.length_b   1.000
_cell.length_c   1.000
_cell.angle_alpha   90.00
_cell.angle_beta   90.00
_cell.angle_gamma   90.00
#
_symmetry.space_group_name_H-M   'P 1'
#
loop_
_entity.id
_entity.type
_entity.pdbx_description
1 polymer ?
#
loop_
_entity_poly.entity_id
_entity_poly.type
_entity_poly.pdbx_seq_one_letter_code
_entity_poly.pdbx_strand_id
1 'polypeptide(L)'
;MPESGPEQLLEQLVAIPSVMGDEMAKAEFLVDYLSGWEPELQSVDEGTVNLWCHAPGDGRSVLLCAHLDTVPPAPGWEAPHSPRREGGNLVGLGAADMQAGVAIAVETFRACAGGGAAGRRPLSLLLTCDEEGWCRGVNAALPRLRELAPELVLVPEPSGERVVLSAPGRAVFRLALETAGGHATRDGESALARMAALALEIEAMEVVGSQVVLEFESHARGLSHPQDAQLVVDRHLAAGESRDAAHEALAQLDSRLTVAEGERPTPPPEAYTAERTELVERLLALEGHPPGDSSSVGDFNFLATVAPTAILGPQGGNLHAPEEWVALASVRRIYELYLRFLRDG
;
A
#
# COMPACT_ATOMS: atom_id res chain seq x y z
N MET A 1 14.93 8.34 29.57
CA MET A 1 15.25 8.89 28.24
C MET A 1 14.23 9.98 28.00
N PRO A 2 14.59 11.15 27.40
CA PRO A 2 13.56 12.09 27.02
C PRO A 2 12.57 11.35 26.08
N GLU A 3 11.27 11.58 26.26
CA GLU A 3 10.25 11.02 25.40
C GLU A 3 10.52 11.50 23.96
N SER A 4 11.13 10.62 23.17
CA SER A 4 11.26 10.85 21.73
C SER A 4 9.85 10.73 21.15
N GLY A 5 9.32 11.80 20.62
CA GLY A 5 8.01 11.76 19.95
C GLY A 5 8.13 11.17 18.54
N PRO A 6 7.00 10.88 17.86
CA PRO A 6 7.00 10.28 16.52
C PRO A 6 7.78 11.10 15.49
N GLU A 7 7.90 12.42 15.67
CA GLU A 7 8.65 13.31 14.77
C GLU A 7 10.17 13.05 14.78
N GLN A 8 10.74 12.69 15.94
CA GLN A 8 12.15 12.36 16.06
C GLN A 8 12.46 10.99 15.44
N LEU A 9 11.60 10.01 15.69
CA LEU A 9 11.73 8.69 15.07
C LEU A 9 11.56 8.80 13.55
N LEU A 10 10.61 9.57 13.07
CA LEU A 10 10.39 9.81 11.64
C LEU A 10 11.65 10.33 10.94
N GLU A 11 12.36 11.31 11.49
CA GLU A 11 13.62 11.79 10.92
C GLU A 11 14.67 10.69 10.80
N GLN A 12 14.77 9.83 11.81
CA GLN A 12 15.70 8.70 11.79
C GLN A 12 15.31 7.66 10.73
N LEU A 13 14.01 7.37 10.59
CA LEU A 13 13.50 6.41 9.62
C LEU A 13 13.72 6.88 8.17
N VAL A 14 13.47 8.15 7.87
CA VAL A 14 13.72 8.71 6.53
C VAL A 14 15.20 8.70 6.17
N ALA A 15 16.08 8.84 7.17
CA ALA A 15 17.54 8.80 6.96
C ALA A 15 18.09 7.39 6.67
N ILE A 16 17.31 6.33 6.93
CA ILE A 16 17.71 4.94 6.64
C ILE A 16 17.05 4.51 5.32
N PRO A 17 17.83 4.28 4.24
CA PRO A 17 17.29 3.74 3.00
C PRO A 17 16.57 2.40 3.24
N SER A 18 15.45 2.20 2.56
CA SER A 18 14.67 0.95 2.62
C SER A 18 13.82 0.81 1.36
N VAL A 19 14.44 0.94 0.20
CA VAL A 19 13.73 0.67 -1.06
C VAL A 19 13.24 -0.78 -1.03
N MET A 20 12.03 -1.02 -1.58
CA MET A 20 11.43 -2.36 -1.62
C MET A 20 12.46 -3.45 -1.98
N GLY A 21 12.59 -4.46 -1.13
CA GLY A 21 13.58 -5.52 -1.24
C GLY A 21 14.87 -5.27 -0.45
N ASP A 22 15.04 -4.11 0.23
CA ASP A 22 16.22 -3.74 1.03
C ASP A 22 15.81 -3.10 2.37
N GLU A 23 14.86 -3.71 3.08
CA GLU A 23 14.29 -3.18 4.33
C GLU A 23 15.10 -3.56 5.57
N MET A 24 16.08 -4.48 5.44
CA MET A 24 16.79 -5.08 6.59
C MET A 24 17.44 -4.05 7.52
N ALA A 25 18.12 -3.05 6.98
CA ALA A 25 18.79 -2.04 7.81
C ALA A 25 17.81 -1.24 8.68
N LYS A 26 16.63 -0.93 8.14
CA LYS A 26 15.57 -0.24 8.89
C LYS A 26 14.93 -1.16 9.93
N ALA A 27 14.71 -2.42 9.57
CA ALA A 27 14.19 -3.43 10.50
C ALA A 27 15.14 -3.65 11.69
N GLU A 28 16.46 -3.77 11.45
CA GLU A 28 17.48 -3.89 12.51
C GLU A 28 17.49 -2.66 13.43
N PHE A 29 17.43 -1.46 12.87
CA PHE A 29 17.32 -0.23 13.67
C PHE A 29 16.08 -0.27 14.57
N LEU A 30 14.92 -0.73 14.05
CA LEU A 30 13.69 -0.82 14.81
C LEU A 30 13.71 -1.98 15.84
N VAL A 31 14.41 -3.07 15.57
CA VAL A 31 14.67 -4.13 16.57
C VAL A 31 15.39 -3.54 17.80
N ASP A 32 16.45 -2.77 17.58
CA ASP A 32 17.17 -2.11 18.68
C ASP A 32 16.28 -1.09 19.40
N TYR A 33 15.52 -0.30 18.64
CA TYR A 33 14.61 0.72 19.16
C TYR A 33 13.46 0.13 20.02
N LEU A 34 13.00 -1.07 19.67
CA LEU A 34 11.94 -1.81 20.33
C LEU A 34 12.45 -2.92 21.28
N SER A 35 13.74 -2.95 21.62
CA SER A 35 14.36 -4.04 22.38
C SER A 35 13.69 -4.38 23.72
N GLY A 36 12.95 -3.44 24.31
CA GLY A 36 12.15 -3.69 25.53
C GLY A 36 10.87 -4.52 25.33
N TRP A 37 10.50 -4.84 24.09
CA TRP A 37 9.26 -5.56 23.72
C TRP A 37 9.50 -6.83 22.90
N GLU A 38 10.71 -7.39 22.97
CA GLU A 38 11.09 -8.65 22.32
C GLU A 38 10.67 -8.72 20.84
N PRO A 39 11.13 -7.79 19.98
CA PRO A 39 10.76 -7.77 18.57
C PRO A 39 11.23 -9.02 17.84
N GLU A 40 10.36 -9.58 16.99
CA GLU A 40 10.64 -10.75 16.17
C GLU A 40 10.75 -10.36 14.69
N LEU A 41 11.78 -10.85 14.00
CA LEU A 41 11.89 -10.74 12.55
C LEU A 41 11.31 -12.00 11.89
N GLN A 42 10.37 -11.81 10.97
CA GLN A 42 9.84 -12.84 10.09
C GLN A 42 10.48 -12.69 8.71
N SER A 43 11.32 -13.65 8.31
CA SER A 43 11.87 -13.68 6.95
C SER A 43 10.75 -13.91 5.94
N VAL A 44 10.71 -13.09 4.90
CA VAL A 44 9.75 -13.18 3.80
C VAL A 44 10.44 -13.68 2.54
N ASP A 45 11.61 -13.09 2.21
CA ASP A 45 12.47 -13.48 1.11
C ASP A 45 13.92 -13.09 1.45
N GLU A 46 14.89 -13.29 0.56
CA GLU A 46 16.26 -12.86 0.77
C GLU A 46 16.33 -11.33 0.90
N GLY A 47 16.79 -10.84 2.06
CA GLY A 47 16.90 -9.41 2.37
C GLY A 47 15.62 -8.72 2.82
N THR A 48 14.46 -9.37 2.76
CA THR A 48 13.16 -8.79 3.13
C THR A 48 12.58 -9.43 4.38
N VAL A 49 12.14 -8.62 5.32
CA VAL A 49 11.63 -9.08 6.62
C VAL A 49 10.44 -8.26 7.10
N ASN A 50 9.49 -8.93 7.75
CA ASN A 50 8.53 -8.26 8.60
C ASN A 50 9.09 -8.16 10.03
N LEU A 51 8.67 -7.13 10.77
CA LEU A 51 8.93 -6.99 12.20
C LEU A 51 7.62 -7.11 12.98
N TRP A 52 7.63 -7.93 14.04
CA TRP A 52 6.52 -8.13 14.94
C TRP A 52 6.86 -7.72 16.35
N CYS A 53 5.89 -7.07 17.04
CA CYS A 53 5.87 -6.96 18.50
C CYS A 53 4.49 -7.27 19.01
N HIS A 54 4.41 -7.81 20.23
CA HIS A 54 3.14 -8.10 20.88
C HIS A 54 3.19 -7.71 22.35
N ALA A 55 2.20 -6.95 22.77
CA ALA A 55 1.98 -6.62 24.17
C ALA A 55 0.72 -7.34 24.68
N PRO A 56 0.83 -8.26 25.65
CA PRO A 56 -0.31 -9.02 26.17
C PRO A 56 -1.32 -8.13 26.88
N GLY A 57 -2.55 -8.63 26.99
CA GLY A 57 -3.66 -7.95 27.67
C GLY A 57 -4.90 -8.84 27.70
N ASP A 58 -6.05 -8.27 28.01
CA ASP A 58 -7.32 -8.98 28.12
C ASP A 58 -8.18 -8.79 26.85
N GLY A 59 -8.76 -9.87 26.34
CA GLY A 59 -9.62 -9.85 25.16
C GLY A 59 -8.89 -9.97 23.83
N ARG A 60 -9.50 -9.45 22.75
CA ARG A 60 -8.92 -9.47 21.39
C ARG A 60 -8.03 -8.26 21.17
N SER A 61 -6.97 -8.44 20.39
CA SER A 61 -5.98 -7.40 20.13
C SER A 61 -6.48 -6.34 19.15
N VAL A 62 -5.88 -5.14 19.24
CA VAL A 62 -5.81 -4.20 18.12
C VAL A 62 -4.45 -4.39 17.47
N LEU A 63 -4.42 -4.38 16.13
CA LEU A 63 -3.19 -4.44 15.35
C LEU A 63 -2.86 -3.04 14.79
N LEU A 64 -1.65 -2.58 15.03
CA LEU A 64 -1.04 -1.46 14.30
C LEU A 64 -0.21 -2.06 13.17
N CYS A 65 -0.48 -1.69 11.92
CA CYS A 65 0.26 -2.18 10.76
C CYS A 65 0.77 -1.03 9.90
N ALA A 66 2.04 -1.10 9.49
CA ALA A 66 2.68 -0.13 8.60
C ALA A 66 3.75 -0.82 7.77
N HIS A 67 4.10 -0.29 6.57
CA HIS A 67 5.19 -0.86 5.79
C HIS A 67 6.52 -0.12 5.99
N LEU A 68 7.62 -0.89 5.91
CA LEU A 68 9.00 -0.41 6.10
C LEU A 68 9.59 0.18 4.82
N ASP A 69 9.17 -0.35 3.68
CA ASP A 69 9.73 -0.04 2.38
C ASP A 69 9.31 1.33 1.85
N THR A 70 9.99 1.74 0.81
CA THR A 70 9.66 2.89 -0.02
C THR A 70 9.85 2.52 -1.48
N VAL A 71 9.24 3.27 -2.38
CA VAL A 71 9.58 3.23 -3.81
C VAL A 71 11.04 3.65 -4.03
N PRO A 72 11.68 3.28 -5.16
CA PRO A 72 12.95 3.88 -5.57
C PRO A 72 12.82 5.40 -5.75
N PRO A 73 13.87 6.19 -5.45
CA PRO A 73 13.81 7.61 -5.64
C PRO A 73 13.57 7.96 -7.13
N ALA A 74 12.52 8.72 -7.38
CA ALA A 74 12.19 9.21 -8.72
C ALA A 74 13.28 10.18 -9.25
N PRO A 75 13.44 10.32 -10.57
CA PRO A 75 14.33 11.32 -11.15
C PRO A 75 14.02 12.72 -10.62
N GLY A 76 15.06 13.45 -10.23
CA GLY A 76 14.94 14.80 -9.65
C GLY A 76 15.17 14.87 -8.15
N TRP A 77 15.25 13.74 -7.44
CA TRP A 77 15.75 13.74 -6.07
C TRP A 77 17.26 14.01 -6.03
N GLU A 78 17.69 15.01 -5.23
CA GLU A 78 19.11 15.28 -4.98
C GLU A 78 19.63 14.50 -3.77
N ALA A 79 18.84 14.43 -2.69
CA ALA A 79 19.21 13.79 -1.43
C ALA A 79 17.99 13.14 -0.75
N PRO A 80 17.43 12.03 -1.31
CA PRO A 80 16.16 11.45 -0.87
C PRO A 80 16.16 11.02 0.60
N HIS A 81 17.29 10.55 1.11
CA HIS A 81 17.47 10.08 2.49
C HIS A 81 18.13 11.11 3.42
N SER A 82 18.11 12.39 3.06
CA SER A 82 18.54 13.48 3.93
C SER A 82 17.33 14.30 4.38
N PRO A 83 16.63 13.86 5.45
CA PRO A 83 15.41 14.52 5.89
C PRO A 83 15.69 15.99 6.25
N ARG A 84 14.80 16.88 5.85
CA ARG A 84 14.90 18.31 6.18
C ARG A 84 13.57 18.87 6.62
N ARG A 85 13.61 19.74 7.64
CA ARG A 85 12.42 20.43 8.12
C ARG A 85 12.22 21.74 7.33
N GLU A 86 11.08 21.88 6.69
CA GLU A 86 10.73 23.06 5.91
C GLU A 86 9.27 23.48 6.17
N GLY A 87 9.03 24.71 6.59
CA GLY A 87 7.67 25.26 6.71
C GLY A 87 6.72 24.48 7.63
N GLY A 88 7.24 23.72 8.61
CA GLY A 88 6.44 22.85 9.48
C GLY A 88 6.28 21.42 8.95
N ASN A 89 6.87 21.11 7.81
CA ASN A 89 6.89 19.78 7.20
C ASN A 89 8.25 19.10 7.39
N LEU A 90 8.27 17.78 7.31
CA LEU A 90 9.46 16.99 7.04
C LEU A 90 9.45 16.57 5.57
N VAL A 91 10.53 16.85 4.86
CA VAL A 91 10.72 16.48 3.46
C VAL A 91 11.78 15.39 3.35
N GLY A 92 11.50 14.34 2.60
CA GLY A 92 12.37 13.20 2.34
C GLY A 92 11.60 12.06 1.69
N LEU A 93 12.28 11.13 1.05
CA LEU A 93 11.65 9.97 0.41
C LEU A 93 10.98 9.09 1.47
N GLY A 94 9.72 8.74 1.23
CA GLY A 94 8.92 7.96 2.16
C GLY A 94 8.47 8.75 3.40
N ALA A 95 8.69 10.06 3.48
CA ALA A 95 8.32 10.84 4.65
C ALA A 95 6.82 10.75 4.96
N ALA A 96 5.98 10.77 3.94
CA ALA A 96 4.54 10.58 4.05
C ALA A 96 4.14 9.12 3.86
N ASP A 97 4.72 8.44 2.89
CA ASP A 97 4.41 7.08 2.46
C ASP A 97 5.56 6.10 2.75
N MET A 98 5.51 5.31 3.90
CA MET A 98 4.68 5.70 5.04
C MET A 98 5.51 5.79 6.34
N GLN A 99 6.76 6.37 6.27
CA GLN A 99 7.63 6.41 7.47
C GLN A 99 7.03 7.24 8.63
N ALA A 100 6.19 8.25 8.31
CA ALA A 100 5.40 8.93 9.33
C ALA A 100 4.40 7.97 10.01
N GLY A 101 3.79 7.10 9.23
CA GLY A 101 2.92 6.03 9.73
C GLY A 101 3.68 5.03 10.59
N VAL A 102 4.87 4.59 10.16
CA VAL A 102 5.75 3.73 10.97
C VAL A 102 6.07 4.38 12.31
N ALA A 103 6.47 5.66 12.30
CA ALA A 103 6.80 6.38 13.53
C ALA A 103 5.59 6.51 14.47
N ILE A 104 4.40 6.80 13.93
CA ILE A 104 3.14 6.84 14.70
C ILE A 104 2.84 5.47 15.29
N ALA A 105 2.88 4.39 14.50
CA ALA A 105 2.57 3.04 14.96
C ALA A 105 3.53 2.58 16.06
N VAL A 106 4.84 2.75 15.87
CA VAL A 106 5.89 2.37 16.81
C VAL A 106 5.76 3.15 18.12
N GLU A 107 5.63 4.47 18.09
CA GLU A 107 5.52 5.28 19.30
C GLU A 107 4.20 5.05 20.02
N THR A 108 3.11 4.82 19.29
CA THR A 108 1.82 4.43 19.88
C THR A 108 1.93 3.08 20.58
N PHE A 109 2.55 2.09 19.92
CA PHE A 109 2.78 0.78 20.54
C PHE A 109 3.60 0.94 21.84
N ARG A 110 4.73 1.62 21.80
CA ARG A 110 5.59 1.86 22.98
C ARG A 110 4.84 2.52 24.14
N ALA A 111 4.07 3.56 23.85
CA ALA A 111 3.34 4.34 24.85
C ALA A 111 2.15 3.58 25.44
N CYS A 112 1.53 2.66 24.70
CA CYS A 112 0.38 1.86 25.15
C CYS A 112 0.81 0.49 25.67
N ALA A 113 1.92 -0.09 25.22
CA ALA A 113 2.46 -1.35 25.69
C ALA A 113 3.18 -1.24 27.03
N GLY A 114 3.68 -0.05 27.40
CA GLY A 114 4.32 0.19 28.70
C GLY A 114 3.31 0.19 29.85
N GLY A 115 3.46 -0.71 30.82
CA GLY A 115 2.57 -0.86 31.97
C GLY A 115 2.12 -2.30 32.19
N GLY A 116 1.39 -2.57 33.30
CA GLY A 116 0.87 -3.91 33.56
C GLY A 116 -0.16 -4.37 32.55
N ALA A 117 -0.23 -5.69 32.29
CA ALA A 117 -1.18 -6.27 31.33
C ALA A 117 -2.64 -6.25 31.82
N ALA A 118 -2.86 -6.17 33.13
CA ALA A 118 -4.20 -6.26 33.70
C ALA A 118 -5.09 -5.07 33.30
N GLY A 119 -6.26 -5.38 32.75
CA GLY A 119 -7.26 -4.39 32.31
C GLY A 119 -6.91 -3.62 31.04
N ARG A 120 -5.85 -4.02 30.36
CA ARG A 120 -5.44 -3.43 29.07
C ARG A 120 -5.76 -4.38 27.92
N ARG A 121 -6.26 -3.84 26.82
CA ARG A 121 -6.42 -4.59 25.58
C ARG A 121 -5.06 -5.04 25.03
N PRO A 122 -4.92 -6.27 24.52
CA PRO A 122 -3.70 -6.68 23.82
C PRO A 122 -3.43 -5.77 22.61
N LEU A 123 -2.16 -5.43 22.39
CA LEU A 123 -1.74 -4.59 21.26
C LEU A 123 -0.65 -5.32 20.48
N SER A 124 -0.81 -5.38 19.18
CA SER A 124 0.19 -5.94 18.28
C SER A 124 0.69 -4.87 17.31
N LEU A 125 1.96 -4.95 16.96
CA LEU A 125 2.60 -4.14 15.93
C LEU A 125 3.13 -5.10 14.87
N LEU A 126 2.78 -4.85 13.63
CA LEU A 126 3.33 -5.49 12.44
C LEU A 126 3.90 -4.41 11.53
N LEU A 127 5.19 -4.52 11.23
CA LEU A 127 5.82 -3.71 10.21
C LEU A 127 6.16 -4.63 9.05
N THR A 128 5.55 -4.38 7.89
CA THR A 128 5.65 -5.22 6.69
C THR A 128 6.75 -4.75 5.75
N CYS A 129 7.18 -5.63 4.86
CA CYS A 129 8.07 -5.33 3.76
C CYS A 129 7.33 -5.47 2.42
N ASP A 130 7.90 -4.88 1.35
CA ASP A 130 7.46 -5.04 -0.04
C ASP A 130 5.98 -4.65 -0.27
N GLU A 131 5.46 -3.67 0.45
CA GLU A 131 4.12 -3.15 0.20
C GLU A 131 4.05 -2.47 -1.16
N GLU A 132 5.03 -1.60 -1.43
CA GLU A 132 5.21 -0.82 -2.67
C GLU A 132 5.50 -1.69 -3.92
N GLY A 133 5.69 -3.00 -3.71
CA GLY A 133 5.89 -3.98 -4.76
C GLY A 133 4.72 -4.92 -4.93
N TRP A 134 4.77 -6.03 -4.21
CA TRP A 134 3.83 -7.14 -4.34
C TRP A 134 3.07 -7.48 -3.06
N CYS A 135 3.19 -6.68 -2.01
CA CYS A 135 2.63 -6.94 -0.68
C CYS A 135 3.03 -8.33 -0.14
N ARG A 136 4.28 -8.78 -0.40
CA ARG A 136 4.76 -10.10 0.04
C ARG A 136 4.79 -10.20 1.56
N GLY A 137 5.14 -9.10 2.23
CA GLY A 137 5.19 -9.01 3.69
C GLY A 137 3.87 -9.34 4.35
N VAL A 138 2.82 -8.64 4.00
CA VAL A 138 1.49 -8.88 4.58
C VAL A 138 0.98 -10.27 4.21
N ASN A 139 1.19 -10.74 2.98
CA ASN A 139 0.78 -12.09 2.57
C ASN A 139 1.48 -13.19 3.38
N ALA A 140 2.77 -13.04 3.68
CA ALA A 140 3.51 -13.94 4.58
C ALA A 140 3.01 -13.87 6.03
N ALA A 141 2.46 -12.73 6.45
CA ALA A 141 1.91 -12.52 7.79
C ALA A 141 0.49 -13.09 7.98
N LEU A 142 -0.29 -13.27 6.89
CA LEU A 142 -1.71 -13.67 6.96
C LEU A 142 -1.98 -14.92 7.82
N PRO A 143 -1.19 -16.02 7.79
CA PRO A 143 -1.44 -17.16 8.66
C PRO A 143 -1.42 -16.79 10.15
N ARG A 144 -0.39 -16.06 10.59
CA ARG A 144 -0.26 -15.58 11.98
C ARG A 144 -1.37 -14.58 12.33
N LEU A 145 -1.76 -13.72 11.40
CA LEU A 145 -2.84 -12.75 11.60
C LEU A 145 -4.21 -13.43 11.81
N ARG A 146 -4.49 -14.52 11.08
CA ARG A 146 -5.71 -15.31 11.27
C ARG A 146 -5.77 -15.99 12.63
N GLU A 147 -4.62 -16.44 13.15
CA GLU A 147 -4.52 -17.01 14.51
C GLU A 147 -4.67 -15.91 15.57
N LEU A 148 -4.05 -14.74 15.37
CA LEU A 148 -4.16 -13.58 16.25
C LEU A 148 -5.60 -13.05 16.29
N ALA A 149 -6.33 -13.11 15.18
CA ALA A 149 -7.70 -12.66 14.98
C ALA A 149 -7.96 -11.29 15.63
N PRO A 150 -7.26 -10.22 15.22
CA PRO A 150 -7.42 -8.90 15.81
C PRO A 150 -8.87 -8.42 15.68
N GLU A 151 -9.30 -7.55 16.57
CA GLU A 151 -10.65 -6.96 16.53
C GLU A 151 -10.73 -5.75 15.58
N LEU A 152 -9.60 -5.08 15.41
CA LEU A 152 -9.43 -3.96 14.52
C LEU A 152 -7.98 -3.89 14.06
N VAL A 153 -7.77 -3.53 12.79
CA VAL A 153 -6.47 -3.13 12.24
C VAL A 153 -6.48 -1.65 11.97
N LEU A 154 -5.44 -0.95 12.45
CA LEU A 154 -5.18 0.46 12.18
C LEU A 154 -3.94 0.58 11.30
N VAL A 155 -4.09 1.24 10.15
CA VAL A 155 -3.03 1.45 9.18
C VAL A 155 -2.81 2.97 9.03
N PRO A 156 -1.68 3.52 9.50
CA PRO A 156 -1.41 4.95 9.45
C PRO A 156 -0.85 5.43 8.10
N GLU A 157 -1.40 4.91 6.98
CA GLU A 157 -1.17 5.44 5.64
C GLU A 157 -1.63 6.88 5.50
N PRO A 158 -1.01 7.70 4.63
CA PRO A 158 -1.36 9.10 4.46
C PRO A 158 -2.80 9.27 3.96
N SER A 159 -3.73 9.54 4.87
CA SER A 159 -5.16 9.69 4.58
C SER A 159 -5.66 11.14 4.75
N GLY A 160 -4.76 12.10 4.93
CA GLY A 160 -5.13 13.49 5.20
C GLY A 160 -5.94 13.65 6.49
N GLU A 161 -5.61 12.85 7.51
CA GLU A 161 -6.24 12.84 8.83
C GLU A 161 -7.69 12.33 8.85
N ARG A 162 -8.12 11.65 7.79
CA ARG A 162 -9.47 11.08 7.67
C ARG A 162 -9.44 9.59 7.91
N VAL A 163 -10.44 9.10 8.64
CA VAL A 163 -10.68 7.65 8.71
C VAL A 163 -11.18 7.19 7.36
N VAL A 164 -10.47 6.25 6.75
CA VAL A 164 -10.82 5.61 5.48
C VAL A 164 -11.18 4.15 5.77
N LEU A 165 -12.32 3.70 5.28
CA LEU A 165 -12.88 2.37 5.58
C LEU A 165 -13.07 1.49 4.34
N SER A 166 -12.71 1.98 3.17
CA SER A 166 -12.81 1.21 1.93
C SER A 166 -11.62 1.47 1.01
N ALA A 167 -11.29 0.49 0.19
CA ALA A 167 -10.32 0.62 -0.87
C ALA A 167 -10.73 -0.20 -2.08
N PRO A 168 -10.32 0.20 -3.31
CA PRO A 168 -10.54 -0.60 -4.50
C PRO A 168 -9.74 -1.90 -4.46
N GLY A 169 -10.11 -2.85 -5.32
CA GLY A 169 -9.23 -3.95 -5.70
C GLY A 169 -8.36 -3.55 -6.89
N ARG A 170 -7.46 -4.43 -7.31
CA ARG A 170 -6.59 -4.21 -8.47
C ARG A 170 -6.46 -5.47 -9.30
N ALA A 171 -6.54 -5.33 -10.60
CA ALA A 171 -6.20 -6.37 -11.56
C ALA A 171 -5.30 -5.79 -12.65
N VAL A 172 -4.27 -6.53 -13.03
CA VAL A 172 -3.41 -6.17 -14.16
C VAL A 172 -3.65 -7.18 -15.25
N PHE A 173 -4.03 -6.70 -16.44
CA PHE A 173 -4.32 -7.53 -17.60
C PHE A 173 -3.25 -7.34 -18.67
N ARG A 174 -2.78 -8.46 -19.22
CA ARG A 174 -1.95 -8.50 -20.41
C ARG A 174 -2.82 -8.88 -21.60
N LEU A 175 -2.89 -7.99 -22.60
CA LEU A 175 -3.63 -8.18 -23.83
C LEU A 175 -2.64 -8.47 -24.95
N ALA A 176 -2.88 -9.51 -25.73
CA ALA A 176 -2.08 -9.85 -26.90
C ALA A 176 -2.97 -9.95 -28.15
N LEU A 177 -2.49 -9.43 -29.26
CA LEU A 177 -3.14 -9.48 -30.57
C LEU A 177 -2.17 -9.98 -31.63
N GLU A 178 -2.61 -10.94 -32.43
CA GLU A 178 -1.89 -11.39 -33.60
C GLU A 178 -2.68 -11.08 -34.89
N THR A 179 -1.94 -10.76 -35.96
CA THR A 179 -2.51 -10.51 -37.30
C THR A 179 -1.71 -11.24 -38.38
N ALA A 180 -2.28 -11.36 -39.55
CA ALA A 180 -1.59 -11.97 -40.69
C ALA A 180 -0.35 -11.17 -41.17
N GLY A 181 -0.29 -9.88 -40.81
CA GLY A 181 0.79 -9.00 -41.28
C GLY A 181 0.75 -8.74 -42.77
N GLY A 182 1.91 -8.72 -43.42
CA GLY A 182 2.08 -8.53 -44.85
C GLY A 182 3.26 -7.62 -45.17
N HIS A 183 3.64 -7.49 -46.47
CA HIS A 183 4.72 -6.62 -46.87
C HIS A 183 4.32 -5.15 -46.71
N ALA A 184 5.20 -4.33 -46.12
CA ALA A 184 4.88 -2.94 -45.73
C ALA A 184 4.41 -2.02 -46.88
N THR A 185 4.71 -2.37 -48.13
CA THR A 185 4.28 -1.60 -49.32
C THR A 185 3.00 -2.13 -49.98
N ARG A 186 2.34 -3.12 -49.38
CA ARG A 186 1.10 -3.73 -49.88
C ARG A 186 0.04 -3.67 -48.80
N ASP A 187 -1.21 -3.91 -49.20
CA ASP A 187 -2.30 -4.09 -48.24
C ASP A 187 -1.95 -5.24 -47.27
N GLY A 188 -2.11 -4.95 -46.01
CA GLY A 188 -1.83 -5.89 -44.91
C GLY A 188 -2.41 -5.39 -43.61
N GLU A 189 -2.55 -6.26 -42.67
CA GLU A 189 -3.06 -5.93 -41.35
C GLU A 189 -1.91 -5.74 -40.36
N SER A 190 -1.91 -4.61 -39.64
CA SER A 190 -0.89 -4.27 -38.65
C SER A 190 -1.45 -4.47 -37.25
N ALA A 191 -0.88 -5.42 -36.52
CA ALA A 191 -1.18 -5.60 -35.09
C ALA A 191 -0.91 -4.33 -34.29
N LEU A 192 0.18 -3.62 -34.61
CA LEU A 192 0.51 -2.32 -33.99
C LEU A 192 -0.64 -1.30 -34.16
N ALA A 193 -1.12 -1.13 -35.41
CA ALA A 193 -2.18 -0.15 -35.68
C ALA A 193 -3.50 -0.51 -34.99
N ARG A 194 -3.87 -1.80 -35.00
CA ARG A 194 -5.08 -2.24 -34.33
C ARG A 194 -4.96 -2.13 -32.80
N MET A 195 -3.82 -2.53 -32.23
CA MET A 195 -3.59 -2.44 -30.79
C MET A 195 -3.53 -0.97 -30.31
N ALA A 196 -2.98 -0.07 -31.11
CA ALA A 196 -3.00 1.37 -30.81
C ALA A 196 -4.43 1.92 -30.75
N ALA A 197 -5.31 1.47 -31.66
CA ALA A 197 -6.74 1.83 -31.62
C ALA A 197 -7.42 1.26 -30.36
N LEU A 198 -7.14 0.01 -30.03
CA LEU A 198 -7.64 -0.62 -28.79
C LEU A 198 -7.14 0.08 -27.52
N ALA A 199 -5.88 0.54 -27.49
CA ALA A 199 -5.37 1.30 -26.36
C ALA A 199 -6.20 2.58 -26.13
N LEU A 200 -6.52 3.32 -27.19
CA LEU A 200 -7.38 4.51 -27.10
C LEU A 200 -8.82 4.17 -26.71
N GLU A 201 -9.36 3.04 -27.22
CA GLU A 201 -10.69 2.57 -26.82
C GLU A 201 -10.71 2.23 -25.32
N ILE A 202 -9.68 1.55 -24.81
CA ILE A 202 -9.51 1.20 -23.40
C ILE A 202 -9.42 2.44 -22.51
N GLU A 203 -8.59 3.41 -22.86
CA GLU A 203 -8.46 4.67 -22.12
C GLU A 203 -9.77 5.48 -22.10
N ALA A 204 -10.62 5.33 -23.12
CA ALA A 204 -11.89 6.01 -23.23
C ALA A 204 -13.08 5.24 -22.60
N MET A 205 -12.86 4.02 -22.10
CA MET A 205 -13.92 3.24 -21.47
C MET A 205 -14.40 3.93 -20.20
N GLU A 206 -15.72 4.07 -20.05
CA GLU A 206 -16.32 4.46 -18.78
C GLU A 206 -16.28 3.27 -17.81
N VAL A 207 -15.56 3.44 -16.71
CA VAL A 207 -15.37 2.41 -15.68
C VAL A 207 -15.71 2.99 -14.32
N VAL A 208 -16.20 2.16 -13.40
CA VAL A 208 -16.55 2.63 -12.04
C VAL A 208 -15.31 2.99 -11.24
N GLY A 209 -14.25 2.21 -11.36
CA GLY A 209 -12.93 2.50 -10.78
C GLY A 209 -12.06 3.36 -11.70
N SER A 210 -10.79 3.03 -11.78
CA SER A 210 -9.85 3.65 -12.73
C SER A 210 -9.18 2.60 -13.60
N GLN A 211 -8.72 3.01 -14.77
CA GLN A 211 -8.05 2.15 -15.72
C GLN A 211 -6.99 2.95 -16.48
N VAL A 212 -5.83 2.34 -16.72
CA VAL A 212 -4.74 2.96 -17.45
C VAL A 212 -3.97 1.92 -18.25
N VAL A 213 -3.54 2.28 -19.45
CA VAL A 213 -2.59 1.49 -20.24
C VAL A 213 -1.17 1.80 -19.77
N LEU A 214 -0.49 0.80 -19.18
CA LEU A 214 0.86 0.96 -18.62
C LEU A 214 1.96 0.73 -19.66
N GLU A 215 1.77 -0.28 -20.54
CA GLU A 215 2.79 -0.72 -21.48
C GLU A 215 2.16 -1.00 -22.83
N PHE A 216 2.95 -0.73 -23.91
CA PHE A 216 2.60 -1.08 -25.27
C PHE A 216 3.83 -1.54 -26.01
N GLU A 217 3.80 -2.77 -26.50
CA GLU A 217 4.90 -3.37 -27.27
C GLU A 217 4.42 -3.90 -28.62
N SER A 218 5.17 -3.64 -29.67
CA SER A 218 4.99 -4.26 -30.98
C SER A 218 6.25 -4.06 -31.84
N HIS A 219 6.64 -5.10 -32.58
CA HIS A 219 7.85 -5.08 -33.36
C HIS A 219 7.61 -5.58 -34.80
N ALA A 220 8.09 -4.81 -35.78
CA ALA A 220 8.10 -5.26 -37.17
C ALA A 220 9.29 -6.18 -37.45
N ARG A 221 9.08 -7.23 -38.23
CA ARG A 221 10.11 -8.13 -38.70
C ARG A 221 10.52 -7.75 -40.13
N GLY A 222 11.56 -6.89 -40.24
CA GLY A 222 11.99 -6.33 -41.50
C GLY A 222 10.97 -5.32 -42.07
N LEU A 223 10.79 -5.30 -43.41
CA LEU A 223 9.83 -4.43 -44.09
C LEU A 223 8.45 -5.07 -44.20
N SER A 224 7.85 -5.37 -43.02
CA SER A 224 6.52 -5.97 -42.92
C SER A 224 5.63 -5.19 -41.95
N HIS A 225 4.31 -5.32 -42.09
CA HIS A 225 3.41 -4.91 -41.04
C HIS A 225 3.68 -5.75 -39.78
N PRO A 226 3.74 -5.14 -38.58
CA PRO A 226 3.84 -5.86 -37.33
C PRO A 226 2.72 -6.89 -37.20
N GLN A 227 3.09 -8.13 -36.86
CA GLN A 227 2.16 -9.27 -36.75
C GLN A 227 1.68 -9.49 -35.34
N ASP A 228 2.41 -8.97 -34.35
CA ASP A 228 2.12 -9.11 -32.93
C ASP A 228 2.17 -7.75 -32.24
N ALA A 229 1.29 -7.58 -31.25
CA ALA A 229 1.29 -6.43 -30.35
C ALA A 229 0.76 -6.84 -28.98
N GLN A 230 1.24 -6.20 -27.92
CA GLN A 230 0.84 -6.43 -26.56
C GLN A 230 0.55 -5.12 -25.82
N LEU A 231 -0.40 -5.15 -24.89
CA LEU A 231 -0.69 -4.09 -23.94
C LEU A 231 -0.67 -4.65 -22.53
N VAL A 232 -0.29 -3.82 -21.56
CA VAL A 232 -0.55 -4.05 -20.13
C VAL A 232 -1.53 -2.99 -19.66
N VAL A 233 -2.63 -3.42 -19.08
CA VAL A 233 -3.70 -2.57 -18.55
C VAL A 233 -3.78 -2.77 -17.05
N ASP A 234 -3.66 -1.70 -16.28
CA ASP A 234 -3.89 -1.66 -14.85
C ASP A 234 -5.32 -1.18 -14.58
N ARG A 235 -6.07 -1.97 -13.83
CA ARG A 235 -7.47 -1.72 -13.50
C ARG A 235 -7.67 -1.70 -12.00
N HIS A 236 -8.11 -0.55 -11.45
CA HIS A 236 -8.62 -0.48 -10.09
C HIS A 236 -10.11 -0.79 -10.08
N LEU A 237 -10.47 -1.82 -9.34
CA LEU A 237 -11.82 -2.36 -9.27
C LEU A 237 -12.58 -1.72 -8.12
N ALA A 238 -13.72 -1.09 -8.39
CA ALA A 238 -14.57 -0.58 -7.34
C ALA A 238 -15.22 -1.73 -6.53
N ALA A 239 -15.74 -1.41 -5.35
CA ALA A 239 -16.48 -2.39 -4.55
C ALA A 239 -17.66 -2.97 -5.33
N GLY A 240 -17.73 -4.31 -5.40
CA GLY A 240 -18.73 -5.05 -6.16
C GLY A 240 -18.40 -5.28 -7.64
N GLU A 241 -17.30 -4.74 -8.15
CA GLU A 241 -16.78 -5.05 -9.47
C GLU A 241 -15.90 -6.30 -9.40
N SER A 242 -16.14 -7.27 -10.30
CA SER A 242 -15.35 -8.50 -10.35
C SER A 242 -14.24 -8.40 -11.39
N ARG A 243 -13.12 -9.09 -11.14
CA ARG A 243 -12.04 -9.25 -12.11
C ARG A 243 -12.51 -9.93 -13.39
N ASP A 244 -13.37 -10.94 -13.25
CA ASP A 244 -13.92 -11.65 -14.39
C ASP A 244 -14.73 -10.72 -15.31
N ALA A 245 -15.54 -9.82 -14.74
CA ALA A 245 -16.30 -8.84 -15.53
C ALA A 245 -15.38 -7.84 -16.24
N ALA A 246 -14.30 -7.40 -15.58
CA ALA A 246 -13.31 -6.53 -16.20
C ALA A 246 -12.54 -7.27 -17.32
N HIS A 247 -12.16 -8.53 -17.11
CA HIS A 247 -11.54 -9.38 -18.12
C HIS A 247 -12.46 -9.55 -19.35
N GLU A 248 -13.74 -9.90 -19.14
CA GLU A 248 -14.72 -10.07 -20.21
C GLU A 248 -14.92 -8.78 -21.01
N ALA A 249 -15.01 -7.64 -20.34
CA ALA A 249 -15.14 -6.34 -21.00
C ALA A 249 -13.97 -6.03 -21.93
N LEU A 250 -12.74 -6.33 -21.52
CA LEU A 250 -11.56 -6.18 -22.37
C LEU A 250 -11.53 -7.19 -23.53
N ALA A 251 -11.90 -8.44 -23.28
CA ALA A 251 -11.93 -9.48 -24.30
C ALA A 251 -12.99 -9.23 -25.40
N GLN A 252 -14.06 -8.50 -25.11
CA GLN A 252 -15.10 -8.17 -26.07
C GLN A 252 -14.71 -7.08 -27.06
N LEU A 253 -13.61 -6.34 -26.83
CA LEU A 253 -13.18 -5.25 -27.72
C LEU A 253 -12.71 -5.74 -29.09
N ASP A 254 -12.12 -6.92 -29.16
CA ASP A 254 -11.76 -7.58 -30.43
C ASP A 254 -11.72 -9.10 -30.20
N SER A 255 -12.41 -9.87 -31.03
CA SER A 255 -12.48 -11.33 -30.94
C SER A 255 -11.15 -12.07 -31.08
N ARG A 256 -10.09 -11.39 -31.53
CA ARG A 256 -8.72 -11.91 -31.68
C ARG A 256 -7.85 -11.62 -30.48
N LEU A 257 -8.31 -10.78 -29.53
CA LEU A 257 -7.57 -10.53 -28.31
C LEU A 257 -7.47 -11.79 -27.47
N THR A 258 -6.26 -12.06 -27.04
CA THR A 258 -6.01 -12.91 -25.86
C THR A 258 -5.83 -11.99 -24.67
N VAL A 259 -6.70 -12.13 -23.68
CA VAL A 259 -6.61 -11.40 -22.40
C VAL A 259 -6.21 -12.40 -21.32
N ALA A 260 -5.18 -12.07 -20.56
CA ALA A 260 -4.73 -12.87 -19.42
C ALA A 260 -4.45 -11.96 -18.23
N GLU A 261 -4.68 -12.46 -17.01
CA GLU A 261 -4.18 -11.75 -15.82
C GLU A 261 -2.64 -11.76 -15.82
N GLY A 262 -2.04 -10.67 -15.38
CA GLY A 262 -0.60 -10.57 -15.19
C GLY A 262 -0.12 -11.54 -14.11
N GLU A 263 1.01 -12.18 -14.33
CA GLU A 263 1.63 -13.04 -13.32
C GLU A 263 2.05 -12.21 -12.09
N ARG A 264 1.72 -12.70 -10.91
CA ARG A 264 2.06 -12.07 -9.62
C ARG A 264 2.56 -13.12 -8.64
N PRO A 265 3.55 -12.78 -7.80
CA PRO A 265 4.00 -13.67 -6.72
C PRO A 265 3.00 -13.77 -5.56
N THR A 266 2.08 -12.80 -5.45
CA THR A 266 1.03 -12.74 -4.44
C THR A 266 -0.34 -12.67 -5.09
N PRO A 267 -1.43 -13.06 -4.42
CA PRO A 267 -2.78 -12.82 -4.90
C PRO A 267 -3.01 -11.33 -5.20
N PRO A 268 -3.84 -10.99 -6.18
CA PRO A 268 -4.22 -9.60 -6.40
C PRO A 268 -5.06 -9.07 -5.22
N PRO A 269 -4.92 -7.78 -4.86
CA PRO A 269 -5.71 -7.19 -3.79
C PRO A 269 -7.20 -7.09 -4.21
N GLU A 270 -8.08 -7.54 -3.33
CA GLU A 270 -9.53 -7.41 -3.52
C GLU A 270 -10.04 -6.10 -2.93
N ALA A 271 -11.09 -5.53 -3.52
CA ALA A 271 -11.77 -4.37 -2.94
C ALA A 271 -12.38 -4.73 -1.59
N TYR A 272 -12.36 -3.80 -0.64
CA TYR A 272 -13.02 -3.99 0.64
C TYR A 272 -13.78 -2.76 1.11
N THR A 273 -14.73 -2.99 1.99
CA THR A 273 -15.35 -1.99 2.86
C THR A 273 -15.38 -2.57 4.26
N ALA A 274 -14.77 -1.88 5.21
CA ALA A 274 -14.66 -2.35 6.58
C ALA A 274 -16.04 -2.44 7.27
N GLU A 275 -16.25 -3.50 8.03
CA GLU A 275 -17.44 -3.65 8.87
C GLU A 275 -17.47 -2.55 9.95
N ARG A 276 -18.66 -1.98 10.17
CA ARG A 276 -18.93 -0.92 11.14
C ARG A 276 -19.10 -1.52 12.56
N THR A 277 -17.99 -2.01 13.14
CA THR A 277 -17.96 -2.53 14.52
C THR A 277 -17.98 -1.39 15.54
N GLU A 278 -18.18 -1.72 16.82
CA GLU A 278 -18.13 -0.76 17.92
C GLU A 278 -16.79 0.02 17.96
N LEU A 279 -15.67 -0.66 17.70
CA LEU A 279 -14.36 -0.01 17.65
C LEU A 279 -14.24 0.95 16.45
N VAL A 280 -14.75 0.58 15.28
CA VAL A 280 -14.79 1.45 14.10
C VAL A 280 -15.65 2.67 14.36
N GLU A 281 -16.84 2.51 14.94
CA GLU A 281 -17.73 3.64 15.28
C GLU A 281 -17.08 4.57 16.32
N ARG A 282 -16.38 4.02 17.30
CA ARG A 282 -15.63 4.82 18.27
C ARG A 282 -14.49 5.60 17.63
N LEU A 283 -13.77 5.00 16.68
CA LEU A 283 -12.71 5.68 15.93
C LEU A 283 -13.27 6.86 15.12
N LEU A 284 -14.38 6.65 14.42
CA LEU A 284 -15.08 7.70 13.67
C LEU A 284 -15.59 8.82 14.57
N ALA A 285 -16.19 8.47 15.72
CA ALA A 285 -16.64 9.45 16.68
C ALA A 285 -15.50 10.30 17.26
N LEU A 286 -14.31 9.71 17.40
CA LEU A 286 -13.14 10.39 17.92
C LEU A 286 -12.48 11.31 16.87
N GLU A 287 -12.46 10.89 15.60
CA GLU A 287 -11.95 11.68 14.46
C GLU A 287 -12.95 12.78 14.07
N GLY A 288 -14.25 12.51 14.08
CA GLY A 288 -15.33 13.51 14.01
C GLY A 288 -15.85 13.81 12.61
N HIS A 289 -15.46 13.06 11.57
CA HIS A 289 -15.95 13.24 10.21
C HIS A 289 -16.54 11.93 9.64
N PRO A 290 -17.33 11.99 8.56
CA PRO A 290 -17.71 10.81 7.81
C PRO A 290 -16.49 10.07 7.24
N PRO A 291 -16.50 8.74 7.15
CA PRO A 291 -15.39 7.99 6.56
C PRO A 291 -15.16 8.38 5.11
N GLY A 292 -13.90 8.31 4.69
CA GLY A 292 -13.48 8.42 3.30
C GLY A 292 -13.28 7.05 2.65
N ASP A 293 -12.94 7.10 1.36
CA ASP A 293 -12.57 5.96 0.53
C ASP A 293 -11.13 6.15 0.04
N SER A 294 -10.34 5.08 0.01
CA SER A 294 -9.02 5.09 -0.63
C SER A 294 -9.17 5.03 -2.14
N SER A 295 -8.25 5.70 -2.84
CA SER A 295 -8.08 5.54 -4.28
C SER A 295 -6.95 4.56 -4.64
N SER A 296 -6.16 4.10 -3.65
CA SER A 296 -5.05 3.18 -3.81
C SER A 296 -5.35 1.79 -3.24
N VAL A 297 -4.47 0.86 -3.55
CA VAL A 297 -4.43 -0.50 -3.01
C VAL A 297 -3.14 -0.68 -2.22
N GLY A 298 -3.16 -1.59 -1.23
CA GLY A 298 -1.99 -1.84 -0.41
C GLY A 298 -2.21 -3.01 0.56
N ASP A 299 -1.37 -3.10 1.57
CA ASP A 299 -1.46 -4.12 2.62
C ASP A 299 -2.83 -4.15 3.31
N PHE A 300 -3.50 -3.00 3.41
CA PHE A 300 -4.82 -2.88 4.01
C PHE A 300 -5.90 -3.72 3.30
N ASN A 301 -5.78 -3.98 1.99
CA ASN A 301 -6.68 -4.87 1.27
C ASN A 301 -6.58 -6.32 1.79
N PHE A 302 -5.37 -6.79 2.08
CA PHE A 302 -5.13 -8.13 2.60
C PHE A 302 -5.49 -8.22 4.09
N LEU A 303 -5.16 -7.19 4.87
CA LEU A 303 -5.52 -7.08 6.29
C LEU A 303 -7.03 -7.12 6.49
N ALA A 304 -7.79 -6.49 5.60
CA ALA A 304 -9.25 -6.48 5.60
C ALA A 304 -9.86 -7.88 5.42
N THR A 305 -9.12 -8.86 4.89
CA THR A 305 -9.56 -10.27 4.83
C THR A 305 -9.52 -10.98 6.19
N VAL A 306 -8.88 -10.36 7.18
CA VAL A 306 -8.70 -10.93 8.53
C VAL A 306 -9.54 -10.21 9.56
N ALA A 307 -9.64 -8.89 9.49
CA ALA A 307 -10.37 -8.07 10.47
C ALA A 307 -10.82 -6.74 9.85
N PRO A 308 -11.80 -6.04 10.46
CA PRO A 308 -12.09 -4.67 10.09
C PRO A 308 -10.82 -3.84 10.07
N THR A 309 -10.54 -3.18 8.94
CA THR A 309 -9.31 -2.41 8.71
C THR A 309 -9.67 -0.97 8.45
N ALA A 310 -9.07 -0.06 9.20
CA ALA A 310 -9.22 1.38 9.06
C ALA A 310 -7.87 2.02 8.76
N ILE A 311 -7.82 2.84 7.72
CA ILE A 311 -6.69 3.69 7.42
C ILE A 311 -6.92 5.02 8.12
N LEU A 312 -5.91 5.50 8.85
CA LEU A 312 -5.95 6.83 9.46
C LEU A 312 -4.51 7.32 9.69
N GLY A 313 -4.06 8.19 8.85
CA GLY A 313 -2.70 8.72 8.92
C GLY A 313 -2.59 10.20 8.61
N PRO A 314 -1.36 10.70 8.61
CA PRO A 314 -1.09 12.13 8.56
C PRO A 314 -1.37 12.74 7.17
N GLN A 315 -1.35 14.07 7.13
CA GLN A 315 -1.36 14.84 5.90
C GLN A 315 0.04 14.89 5.31
N GLY A 316 0.16 14.49 4.05
CA GLY A 316 1.37 14.54 3.26
C GLY A 316 1.09 14.85 1.79
N GLY A 317 2.13 14.89 0.99
CA GLY A 317 2.00 15.12 -0.44
C GLY A 317 3.26 14.79 -1.22
N ASN A 318 3.16 14.88 -2.54
CA ASN A 318 4.19 14.49 -3.49
C ASN A 318 4.61 13.03 -3.34
N LEU A 319 3.65 12.14 -3.03
CA LEU A 319 3.92 10.71 -2.90
C LEU A 319 4.57 10.17 -4.19
N HIS A 320 5.59 9.31 -4.06
CA HIS A 320 6.36 8.72 -5.16
C HIS A 320 7.05 9.75 -6.09
N ALA A 321 7.21 10.99 -5.63
CA ALA A 321 7.80 12.07 -6.41
C ALA A 321 8.85 12.85 -5.58
N PRO A 322 9.75 13.62 -6.25
CA PRO A 322 10.68 14.48 -5.53
C PRO A 322 9.96 15.46 -4.59
N GLU A 323 10.63 15.80 -3.51
CA GLU A 323 10.09 16.72 -2.49
C GLU A 323 8.84 16.16 -1.78
N GLU A 324 8.75 14.85 -1.62
CA GLU A 324 7.76 14.23 -0.77
C GLU A 324 7.83 14.79 0.64
N TRP A 325 6.67 15.10 1.22
CA TRP A 325 6.61 15.78 2.52
C TRP A 325 5.45 15.28 3.37
N VAL A 326 5.62 15.38 4.69
CA VAL A 326 4.55 15.17 5.68
C VAL A 326 4.48 16.35 6.65
N ALA A 327 3.28 16.77 7.02
CA ALA A 327 3.07 17.84 8.00
C ALA A 327 3.34 17.33 9.43
N LEU A 328 4.34 17.88 10.12
CA LEU A 328 4.72 17.44 11.47
C LEU A 328 3.60 17.64 12.51
N ALA A 329 2.81 18.71 12.37
CA ALA A 329 1.64 18.93 13.21
C ALA A 329 0.58 17.83 13.04
N SER A 330 0.43 17.31 11.82
CA SER A 330 -0.45 16.19 11.49
C SER A 330 0.05 14.88 12.09
N VAL A 331 1.35 14.59 11.97
CA VAL A 331 1.98 13.41 12.62
C VAL A 331 1.67 13.39 14.11
N ARG A 332 1.86 14.52 14.80
CA ARG A 332 1.56 14.63 16.23
C ARG A 332 0.08 14.44 16.52
N ARG A 333 -0.81 15.05 15.74
CA ARG A 333 -2.26 14.95 15.95
C ARG A 333 -2.76 13.52 15.78
N ILE A 334 -2.30 12.81 14.76
CA ILE A 334 -2.69 11.40 14.55
C ILE A 334 -2.13 10.51 15.67
N TYR A 335 -0.90 10.70 16.09
CA TYR A 335 -0.34 10.01 17.24
C TYR A 335 -1.17 10.21 18.51
N GLU A 336 -1.54 11.45 18.85
CA GLU A 336 -2.39 11.77 20.01
C GLU A 336 -3.78 11.13 19.90
N LEU A 337 -4.35 11.08 18.67
CA LEU A 337 -5.63 10.43 18.43
C LEU A 337 -5.53 8.92 18.68
N TYR A 338 -4.48 8.27 18.19
CA TYR A 338 -4.24 6.84 18.43
C TYR A 338 -4.06 6.55 19.93
N LEU A 339 -3.33 7.39 20.66
CA LEU A 339 -3.18 7.25 22.11
C LEU A 339 -4.53 7.33 22.85
N ARG A 340 -5.36 8.32 22.49
CA ARG A 340 -6.71 8.47 23.08
C ARG A 340 -7.58 7.26 22.73
N PHE A 341 -7.58 6.83 21.47
CA PHE A 341 -8.35 5.68 21.02
C PHE A 341 -7.98 4.40 21.77
N LEU A 342 -6.71 4.14 22.02
CA LEU A 342 -6.25 2.90 22.66
C LEU A 342 -6.27 2.93 24.19
N ARG A 343 -6.24 4.11 24.83
CA ARG A 343 -6.24 4.24 26.29
C ARG A 343 -7.63 4.36 26.89
N ASP A 344 -8.57 4.97 26.17
CA ASP A 344 -9.92 5.25 26.69
C ASP A 344 -10.91 4.10 26.38
N GLY A 345 -10.43 2.94 25.93
CA GLY A 345 -11.22 1.78 25.50
C GLY A 345 -10.78 0.45 26.17
#